data_b5ec55449089299f38c34132cfb9a81b
#
_entry.id   b5ec55449089299f38c34132cfb9a81b
#
_cell.length_a   1.000
_cell.length_b   1.000
_cell.length_c   1.000
_cell.angle_alpha   90.00
_cell.angle_beta   90.00
_cell.angle_gamma   90.00
#
_symmetry.space_group_name_H-M   'P 1'
#
loop_
_entity.id
_entity.type
_entity.pdbx_description
1 polymer ?
#
loop_
_entity_poly.entity_id
_entity_poly.type
_entity_poly.pdbx_seq_one_letter_code
_entity_poly.pdbx_strand_id
1 'polypeptide(L)'
;AKLSKRFEESRKDISQFINSPSENNIIFTKSATEGINLISTCLDKEYFNDGDEIIVTHIEHHANLVPWHLIKKNIKIIPAELKSNLEIDYDDLINKINSKTKLVAVTHMSNVTGAITDISKFNYLLKKNNIPLLLDGCQFVPHKKINLKEIDPDFYVFSAHKLYGPSGLGILYMKDKWIDRLSPYQGGGSMIKEVEIEKSSYLEGY
;
A
#
# COMPACT_ATOMS: atom_id res chain seq x y z
N ALA A 1 24.82 2.75 17.28
CA ALA A 1 25.71 2.18 16.23
C ALA A 1 25.38 0.71 15.89
N LYS A 2 25.53 -0.28 16.81
CA LYS A 2 25.33 -1.73 16.49
C LYS A 2 23.84 -2.07 16.21
N LEU A 3 22.92 -1.53 17.01
CA LEU A 3 21.47 -1.75 16.81
C LEU A 3 20.95 -1.07 15.54
N SER A 4 21.37 0.16 15.27
CA SER A 4 21.00 0.89 14.07
C SER A 4 21.46 0.14 12.80
N LYS A 5 22.69 -0.41 12.83
CA LYS A 5 23.20 -1.23 11.73
C LYS A 5 22.35 -2.47 11.49
N ARG A 6 21.98 -3.21 12.56
CA ARG A 6 21.10 -4.38 12.44
C ARG A 6 19.70 -4.03 11.93
N PHE A 7 19.18 -2.87 12.33
CA PHE A 7 17.88 -2.39 11.85
C PHE A 7 17.91 -2.17 10.33
N GLU A 8 18.95 -1.51 9.81
CA GLU A 8 19.09 -1.29 8.37
C GLU A 8 19.42 -2.59 7.61
N GLU A 9 20.19 -3.51 8.20
CA GLU A 9 20.39 -4.86 7.64
C GLU A 9 19.04 -5.60 7.47
N SER A 10 18.15 -5.54 8.48
CA SER A 10 16.80 -6.13 8.39
C SER A 10 15.96 -5.50 7.27
N ARG A 11 16.08 -4.19 7.06
CA ARG A 11 15.42 -3.48 5.96
C ARG A 11 15.88 -4.03 4.61
N LYS A 12 17.19 -4.20 4.44
CA LYS A 12 17.82 -4.79 3.26
C LYS A 12 17.36 -6.23 3.01
N ASP A 13 17.33 -7.07 4.07
CA ASP A 13 16.89 -8.45 3.97
C ASP A 13 15.43 -8.54 3.49
N ILE A 14 14.55 -7.70 4.01
CA ILE A 14 13.15 -7.62 3.57
C ILE A 14 13.06 -7.15 2.13
N SER A 15 13.82 -6.12 1.74
CA SER A 15 13.88 -5.63 0.37
C SER A 15 14.28 -6.73 -0.62
N GLN A 16 15.28 -7.54 -0.26
CA GLN A 16 15.71 -8.69 -1.07
C GLN A 16 14.63 -9.78 -1.12
N PHE A 17 13.99 -10.08 0.02
CA PHE A 17 12.95 -11.10 0.13
C PHE A 17 11.77 -10.84 -0.80
N ILE A 18 11.30 -9.59 -0.89
CA ILE A 18 10.20 -9.19 -1.76
C ILE A 18 10.66 -8.70 -3.13
N ASN A 19 11.96 -8.75 -3.41
CA ASN A 19 12.60 -8.22 -4.61
C ASN A 19 12.17 -6.78 -4.92
N SER A 20 12.27 -5.90 -3.93
CA SER A 20 11.99 -4.47 -4.09
C SER A 20 13.11 -3.78 -4.87
N PRO A 21 12.83 -2.67 -5.58
CA PRO A 21 13.85 -1.88 -6.27
C PRO A 21 14.94 -1.34 -5.34
N SER A 22 14.58 -0.91 -4.14
CA SER A 22 15.48 -0.33 -3.15
C SER A 22 15.05 -0.72 -1.73
N GLU A 23 16.00 -0.79 -0.81
CA GLU A 23 15.75 -0.92 0.62
C GLU A 23 15.09 0.35 1.21
N ASN A 24 15.32 1.51 0.61
CA ASN A 24 14.67 2.77 1.00
C ASN A 24 13.15 2.76 0.78
N ASN A 25 12.65 1.84 -0.05
CA ASN A 25 11.22 1.67 -0.27
C ASN A 25 10.52 0.90 0.86
N ILE A 26 11.25 0.39 1.85
CA ILE A 26 10.72 -0.41 2.95
C ILE A 26 10.48 0.46 4.18
N ILE A 27 9.23 0.53 4.61
CA ILE A 27 8.79 1.27 5.79
C ILE A 27 8.28 0.25 6.81
N PHE A 28 8.82 0.31 8.03
CA PHE A 28 8.34 -0.51 9.14
C PHE A 28 7.11 0.13 9.78
N THR A 29 6.09 -0.66 10.00
CA THR A 29 4.84 -0.29 10.67
C THR A 29 4.53 -1.32 11.75
N LYS A 30 3.47 -1.11 12.54
CA LYS A 30 3.03 -2.09 13.55
C LYS A 30 2.25 -3.27 12.93
N SER A 31 1.70 -3.06 11.72
CA SER A 31 0.92 -4.06 10.98
C SER A 31 0.64 -3.57 9.56
N ALA A 32 0.15 -4.47 8.68
CA ALA A 32 -0.41 -4.05 7.39
C ALA A 32 -1.56 -3.03 7.56
N THR A 33 -2.37 -3.19 8.60
CA THR A 33 -3.46 -2.23 8.93
C THR A 33 -2.90 -0.83 9.15
N GLU A 34 -1.82 -0.67 9.93
CA GLU A 34 -1.19 0.64 10.10
C GLU A 34 -0.59 1.16 8.77
N GLY A 35 0.03 0.28 7.98
CA GLY A 35 0.55 0.64 6.66
C GLY A 35 -0.53 1.22 5.74
N ILE A 36 -1.72 0.60 5.68
CA ILE A 36 -2.84 1.09 4.88
C ILE A 36 -3.41 2.40 5.46
N ASN A 37 -3.52 2.53 6.79
CA ASN A 37 -3.94 3.78 7.43
C ASN A 37 -2.95 4.93 7.18
N LEU A 38 -1.64 4.64 7.18
CA LEU A 38 -0.62 5.61 6.80
C LEU A 38 -0.86 6.11 5.37
N ILE A 39 -1.03 5.19 4.42
CA ILE A 39 -1.28 5.53 3.02
C ILE A 39 -2.57 6.34 2.89
N SER A 40 -3.68 5.89 3.48
CA SER A 40 -4.98 6.58 3.39
C SER A 40 -4.93 7.99 3.95
N THR A 41 -4.27 8.17 5.10
CA THR A 41 -4.10 9.47 5.75
C THR A 41 -3.25 10.44 4.91
N CYS A 42 -2.14 9.94 4.35
CA CYS A 42 -1.28 10.77 3.52
C CYS A 42 -1.92 11.12 2.17
N LEU A 43 -2.61 10.15 1.54
CA LEU A 43 -3.34 10.41 0.29
C LEU A 43 -4.53 11.36 0.49
N ASP A 44 -5.22 11.30 1.64
CA ASP A 44 -6.29 12.26 1.97
C ASP A 44 -5.77 13.69 2.03
N LYS A 45 -4.57 13.89 2.56
CA LYS A 45 -3.96 15.21 2.66
C LYS A 45 -3.45 15.75 1.32
N GLU A 46 -2.74 14.91 0.55
CA GLU A 46 -1.86 15.36 -0.53
C GLU A 46 -2.33 14.97 -1.93
N TYR A 47 -3.28 14.05 -2.06
CA TYR A 47 -3.57 13.43 -3.35
C TYR A 47 -5.04 13.45 -3.75
N PHE A 48 -5.95 13.05 -2.85
CA PHE A 48 -7.38 12.98 -3.16
C PHE A 48 -8.06 14.35 -3.17
N ASN A 49 -9.09 14.45 -4.00
CA ASN A 49 -10.02 15.58 -4.06
C ASN A 49 -11.45 15.06 -3.91
N ASP A 50 -12.40 15.96 -3.60
CA ASP A 50 -13.81 15.60 -3.55
C ASP A 50 -14.30 15.07 -4.89
N GLY A 51 -15.01 13.96 -4.86
CA GLY A 51 -15.54 13.28 -6.03
C GLY A 51 -14.60 12.24 -6.64
N ASP A 52 -13.37 12.09 -6.12
CA ASP A 52 -12.45 11.03 -6.52
C ASP A 52 -12.98 9.64 -6.12
N GLU A 53 -12.50 8.60 -6.79
CA GLU A 53 -12.96 7.23 -6.62
C GLU A 53 -11.79 6.30 -6.29
N ILE A 54 -12.06 5.36 -5.36
CA ILE A 54 -11.17 4.25 -5.03
C ILE A 54 -11.88 2.96 -5.43
N ILE A 55 -11.23 2.14 -6.28
CA ILE A 55 -11.73 0.80 -6.60
C ILE A 55 -11.17 -0.19 -5.59
N VAL A 56 -12.06 -1.00 -5.02
CA VAL A 56 -11.74 -2.14 -4.12
C VAL A 56 -12.45 -3.38 -4.63
N THR A 57 -12.28 -4.54 -3.97
CA THR A 57 -13.07 -5.74 -4.28
C THR A 57 -13.97 -6.15 -3.12
N HIS A 58 -14.97 -7.01 -3.37
CA HIS A 58 -15.82 -7.57 -2.33
C HIS A 58 -15.11 -8.59 -1.41
N ILE A 59 -13.88 -9.01 -1.75
CA ILE A 59 -13.08 -9.95 -0.96
C ILE A 59 -11.97 -9.29 -0.17
N GLU A 60 -12.02 -7.95 -0.01
CA GLU A 60 -11.03 -7.25 0.78
C GLU A 60 -11.15 -7.57 2.27
N HIS A 61 -10.00 -7.70 2.93
CA HIS A 61 -9.97 -7.67 4.39
C HIS A 61 -10.37 -6.27 4.89
N HIS A 62 -11.03 -6.19 6.05
CA HIS A 62 -11.45 -4.91 6.65
C HIS A 62 -10.30 -3.89 6.73
N ALA A 63 -9.05 -4.34 6.92
CA ALA A 63 -7.87 -3.47 6.92
C ALA A 63 -7.66 -2.72 5.60
N ASN A 64 -8.12 -3.29 4.46
CA ASN A 64 -8.05 -2.65 3.15
C ASN A 64 -9.40 -2.06 2.69
N LEU A 65 -10.35 -1.89 3.58
CA LEU A 65 -11.63 -1.24 3.30
C LEU A 65 -11.90 -0.09 4.26
N VAL A 66 -11.84 -0.34 5.57
CA VAL A 66 -12.23 0.62 6.60
C VAL A 66 -11.41 1.92 6.58
N PRO A 67 -10.08 1.90 6.34
CA PRO A 67 -9.31 3.15 6.26
C PRO A 67 -9.79 4.13 5.20
N TRP A 68 -10.37 3.63 4.10
CA TRP A 68 -10.93 4.47 3.04
C TRP A 68 -12.21 5.19 3.47
N HIS A 69 -12.98 4.62 4.42
CA HIS A 69 -14.15 5.28 5.02
C HIS A 69 -13.77 6.44 5.96
N LEU A 70 -12.51 6.50 6.43
CA LEU A 70 -12.03 7.52 7.36
C LEU A 70 -11.44 8.75 6.66
N ILE A 71 -11.33 8.72 5.34
CA ILE A 71 -10.87 9.85 4.52
C ILE A 71 -11.84 11.01 4.68
N LYS A 72 -11.29 12.22 4.86
CA LYS A 72 -12.09 13.44 5.08
C LYS A 72 -12.66 14.02 3.78
N LYS A 73 -11.99 13.80 2.66
CA LYS A 73 -12.49 14.17 1.34
C LYS A 73 -13.73 13.34 0.99
N ASN A 74 -14.65 13.93 0.25
CA ASN A 74 -15.84 13.24 -0.23
C ASN A 74 -15.49 12.32 -1.42
N ILE A 75 -14.85 11.19 -1.12
CA ILE A 75 -14.49 10.18 -2.10
C ILE A 75 -15.59 9.11 -2.21
N LYS A 76 -15.57 8.35 -3.31
CA LYS A 76 -16.44 7.20 -3.50
C LYS A 76 -15.62 5.91 -3.50
N ILE A 77 -16.11 4.91 -2.79
CA ILE A 77 -15.55 3.56 -2.84
C ILE A 77 -16.38 2.76 -3.83
N ILE A 78 -15.73 2.26 -4.86
CA ILE A 78 -16.35 1.54 -5.97
C ILE A 78 -15.94 0.07 -5.87
N PRO A 79 -16.82 -0.84 -5.46
CA PRO A 79 -16.48 -2.26 -5.39
C PRO A 79 -16.48 -2.89 -6.80
N ALA A 80 -15.45 -3.65 -7.10
CA ALA A 80 -15.43 -4.56 -8.25
C ALA A 80 -16.14 -5.86 -7.89
N GLU A 81 -16.98 -6.34 -8.80
CA GLU A 81 -17.79 -7.54 -8.62
C GLU A 81 -16.94 -8.81 -8.63
N LEU A 82 -17.53 -9.88 -8.13
CA LEU A 82 -16.95 -11.23 -8.17
C LEU A 82 -17.75 -12.10 -9.14
N LYS A 83 -17.04 -13.01 -9.79
CA LYS A 83 -17.65 -14.10 -10.54
C LYS A 83 -18.31 -15.12 -9.59
N SER A 84 -19.11 -16.03 -10.13
CA SER A 84 -19.77 -17.08 -9.34
C SER A 84 -18.82 -18.01 -8.59
N ASN A 85 -17.56 -18.12 -9.05
CA ASN A 85 -16.48 -18.85 -8.37
C ASN A 85 -15.72 -18.03 -7.33
N LEU A 86 -16.21 -16.83 -6.97
CA LEU A 86 -15.63 -15.89 -6.01
C LEU A 86 -14.26 -15.31 -6.42
N GLU A 87 -13.88 -15.43 -7.69
CA GLU A 87 -12.75 -14.70 -8.26
C GLU A 87 -13.19 -13.28 -8.68
N ILE A 88 -12.23 -12.35 -8.76
CA ILE A 88 -12.51 -10.98 -9.23
C ILE A 88 -13.00 -11.03 -10.68
N ASP A 89 -14.09 -10.32 -10.95
CA ASP A 89 -14.49 -10.03 -12.31
C ASP A 89 -13.64 -8.88 -12.86
N TYR A 90 -12.60 -9.25 -13.62
CA TYR A 90 -11.65 -8.27 -14.17
C TYR A 90 -12.28 -7.36 -15.22
N ASP A 91 -13.28 -7.84 -15.95
CA ASP A 91 -13.98 -7.01 -16.94
C ASP A 91 -14.79 -5.94 -16.22
N ASP A 92 -15.46 -6.28 -15.13
CA ASP A 92 -16.17 -5.32 -14.28
C ASP A 92 -15.19 -4.31 -13.64
N LEU A 93 -14.07 -4.78 -13.09
CA LEU A 93 -13.03 -3.91 -12.52
C LEU A 93 -12.53 -2.90 -13.56
N ILE A 94 -12.19 -3.37 -14.76
CA ILE A 94 -11.68 -2.55 -15.86
C ILE A 94 -12.73 -1.53 -16.32
N ASN A 95 -13.98 -1.95 -16.45
CA ASN A 95 -15.08 -1.08 -16.87
C ASN A 95 -15.40 0.02 -15.85
N LYS A 96 -15.07 -0.17 -14.58
CA LYS A 96 -15.23 0.82 -13.51
C LYS A 96 -14.12 1.87 -13.48
N ILE A 97 -12.99 1.63 -14.15
CA ILE A 97 -11.90 2.60 -14.25
C ILE A 97 -12.32 3.79 -15.12
N ASN A 98 -12.25 4.98 -14.57
CA ASN A 98 -12.60 6.23 -15.25
C ASN A 98 -11.68 7.39 -14.79
N SER A 99 -11.94 8.61 -15.27
CA SER A 99 -11.10 9.80 -14.95
C SER A 99 -11.10 10.19 -13.46
N LYS A 100 -12.08 9.75 -12.68
CA LYS A 100 -12.17 9.99 -11.24
C LYS A 100 -11.45 8.92 -10.42
N THR A 101 -11.12 7.77 -11.02
CA THR A 101 -10.38 6.70 -10.33
C THR A 101 -8.99 7.19 -9.97
N LYS A 102 -8.68 7.24 -8.68
CA LYS A 102 -7.40 7.71 -8.14
C LYS A 102 -6.61 6.64 -7.40
N LEU A 103 -7.22 5.50 -7.12
CA LEU A 103 -6.55 4.36 -6.49
C LEU A 103 -7.30 3.08 -6.83
N VAL A 104 -6.55 2.01 -7.06
CA VAL A 104 -7.05 0.63 -6.98
C VAL A 104 -6.37 -0.02 -5.79
N ALA A 105 -7.16 -0.46 -4.81
CA ALA A 105 -6.67 -1.07 -3.57
C ALA A 105 -7.29 -2.46 -3.42
N VAL A 106 -6.50 -3.50 -3.70
CA VAL A 106 -7.00 -4.89 -3.76
C VAL A 106 -6.10 -5.86 -3.02
N THR A 107 -6.70 -6.94 -2.52
CA THR A 107 -5.93 -8.05 -1.95
C THR A 107 -5.16 -8.77 -3.05
N HIS A 108 -3.91 -9.18 -2.76
CA HIS A 108 -3.12 -10.02 -3.66
C HIS A 108 -3.55 -11.50 -3.59
N MET A 109 -4.01 -11.93 -2.40
CA MET A 109 -4.60 -13.25 -2.15
C MET A 109 -5.66 -13.12 -1.07
N SER A 110 -6.86 -13.60 -1.34
CA SER A 110 -7.97 -13.53 -0.38
C SER A 110 -7.72 -14.44 0.84
N ASN A 111 -7.96 -13.90 2.02
CA ASN A 111 -7.92 -14.67 3.28
C ASN A 111 -9.15 -15.59 3.46
N VAL A 112 -10.20 -15.40 2.67
CA VAL A 112 -11.45 -16.17 2.74
C VAL A 112 -11.46 -17.30 1.71
N THR A 113 -11.17 -16.96 0.45
CA THR A 113 -11.29 -17.91 -0.67
C THR A 113 -9.96 -18.52 -1.09
N GLY A 114 -8.83 -17.89 -0.74
CA GLY A 114 -7.50 -18.25 -1.25
C GLY A 114 -7.29 -17.84 -2.72
N ALA A 115 -8.27 -17.22 -3.36
CA ALA A 115 -8.13 -16.74 -4.73
C ALA A 115 -6.99 -15.73 -4.85
N ILE A 116 -6.15 -15.90 -5.86
CA ILE A 116 -5.01 -15.02 -6.16
C ILE A 116 -5.46 -14.02 -7.22
N THR A 117 -5.21 -12.74 -6.95
CA THR A 117 -5.48 -11.66 -7.90
C THR A 117 -4.46 -11.67 -9.02
N ASP A 118 -4.92 -11.87 -10.25
CA ASP A 118 -4.10 -11.75 -11.46
C ASP A 118 -3.93 -10.28 -11.84
N ILE A 119 -2.88 -9.67 -11.31
CA ILE A 119 -2.58 -8.25 -11.48
C ILE A 119 -2.31 -7.89 -12.94
N SER A 120 -1.81 -8.83 -13.74
CA SER A 120 -1.49 -8.61 -15.15
C SER A 120 -2.72 -8.24 -15.99
N LYS A 121 -3.92 -8.64 -15.55
CA LYS A 121 -5.18 -8.37 -16.24
C LYS A 121 -5.53 -6.88 -16.32
N PHE A 122 -5.12 -6.08 -15.34
CA PHE A 122 -5.52 -4.66 -15.25
C PHE A 122 -4.37 -3.68 -15.01
N ASN A 123 -3.21 -4.13 -14.50
CA ASN A 123 -2.11 -3.22 -14.11
C ASN A 123 -1.59 -2.37 -15.27
N TYR A 124 -1.58 -2.89 -16.51
CA TYR A 124 -1.18 -2.12 -17.67
C TYR A 124 -2.08 -0.90 -17.89
N LEU A 125 -3.39 -1.04 -17.62
CA LEU A 125 -4.36 0.04 -17.74
C LEU A 125 -4.18 1.08 -16.65
N LEU A 126 -3.88 0.64 -15.41
CA LEU A 126 -3.57 1.53 -14.30
C LEU A 126 -2.33 2.39 -14.62
N LYS A 127 -1.27 1.76 -15.11
CA LYS A 127 -0.04 2.46 -15.51
C LYS A 127 -0.29 3.47 -16.63
N LYS A 128 -1.05 3.08 -17.66
CA LYS A 128 -1.42 3.96 -18.77
C LYS A 128 -2.16 5.22 -18.31
N ASN A 129 -3.00 5.09 -17.28
CA ASN A 129 -3.79 6.19 -16.74
C ASN A 129 -3.18 6.85 -15.50
N ASN A 130 -1.95 6.47 -15.11
CA ASN A 130 -1.28 6.95 -13.89
C ASN A 130 -2.09 6.73 -12.60
N ILE A 131 -2.85 5.64 -12.53
CA ILE A 131 -3.63 5.25 -11.36
C ILE A 131 -2.76 4.37 -10.46
N PRO A 132 -2.49 4.75 -9.20
CA PRO A 132 -1.71 3.96 -8.27
C PRO A 132 -2.41 2.65 -7.89
N LEU A 133 -1.58 1.64 -7.62
CA LEU A 133 -2.00 0.31 -7.17
C LEU A 133 -1.48 0.05 -5.76
N LEU A 134 -2.41 -0.24 -4.84
CA LEU A 134 -2.12 -0.80 -3.53
C LEU A 134 -2.49 -2.27 -3.50
N LEU A 135 -1.57 -3.10 -3.03
CA LEU A 135 -1.79 -4.54 -2.84
C LEU A 135 -1.65 -4.92 -1.36
N ASP A 136 -2.69 -5.54 -0.80
CA ASP A 136 -2.60 -6.25 0.48
C ASP A 136 -2.05 -7.67 0.23
N GLY A 137 -0.78 -7.85 0.56
CA GLY A 137 -0.04 -9.09 0.40
C GLY A 137 -0.05 -10.01 1.62
N CYS A 138 -0.85 -9.71 2.65
CA CYS A 138 -0.83 -10.44 3.92
C CYS A 138 -0.97 -11.95 3.78
N GLN A 139 -1.78 -12.42 2.84
CA GLN A 139 -1.95 -13.86 2.58
C GLN A 139 -1.06 -14.37 1.46
N PHE A 140 -0.60 -13.51 0.56
CA PHE A 140 0.23 -13.93 -0.56
C PHE A 140 1.67 -14.23 -0.13
N VAL A 141 2.28 -13.33 0.64
CA VAL A 141 3.71 -13.39 1.02
C VAL A 141 4.10 -14.68 1.75
N PRO A 142 3.27 -15.25 2.67
CA PRO A 142 3.59 -16.52 3.32
C PRO A 142 3.56 -17.74 2.40
N HIS A 143 2.85 -17.66 1.27
CA HIS A 143 2.55 -18.83 0.44
C HIS A 143 3.22 -18.82 -0.92
N LYS A 144 3.63 -17.64 -1.41
CA LYS A 144 4.16 -17.46 -2.77
C LYS A 144 5.36 -16.53 -2.79
N LYS A 145 6.30 -16.84 -3.67
CA LYS A 145 7.42 -15.94 -3.94
C LYS A 145 6.89 -14.66 -4.59
N ILE A 146 7.32 -13.53 -4.06
CA ILE A 146 6.95 -12.21 -4.57
C ILE A 146 8.09 -11.59 -5.37
N ASN A 147 7.72 -10.79 -6.38
CA ASN A 147 8.66 -10.02 -7.18
C ASN A 147 8.07 -8.62 -7.44
N LEU A 148 8.38 -7.67 -6.56
CA LEU A 148 7.83 -6.31 -6.69
C LEU A 148 8.38 -5.55 -7.88
N LYS A 149 9.57 -5.89 -8.40
CA LYS A 149 10.09 -5.28 -9.65
C LYS A 149 9.25 -5.66 -10.86
N GLU A 150 8.66 -6.85 -10.86
CA GLU A 150 7.80 -7.33 -11.94
C GLU A 150 6.38 -6.82 -11.82
N ILE A 151 5.79 -6.96 -10.62
CA ILE A 151 4.42 -6.50 -10.33
C ILE A 151 4.33 -4.97 -10.42
N ASP A 152 5.36 -4.30 -9.92
CA ASP A 152 5.51 -2.85 -9.93
C ASP A 152 4.29 -2.10 -9.33
N PRO A 153 3.83 -2.45 -8.11
CA PRO A 153 2.77 -1.74 -7.42
C PRO A 153 3.30 -0.42 -6.86
N ASP A 154 2.41 0.53 -6.57
CA ASP A 154 2.77 1.76 -5.86
C ASP A 154 2.97 1.53 -4.37
N PHE A 155 2.12 0.67 -3.79
CA PHE A 155 2.14 0.28 -2.39
C PHE A 155 1.93 -1.22 -2.25
N TYR A 156 2.66 -1.83 -1.31
CA TYR A 156 2.50 -3.24 -0.96
C TYR A 156 2.60 -3.40 0.55
N VAL A 157 1.64 -4.06 1.18
CA VAL A 157 1.63 -4.22 2.64
C VAL A 157 1.52 -5.67 3.06
N PHE A 158 2.15 -6.02 4.17
CA PHE A 158 1.93 -7.29 4.85
C PHE A 158 2.33 -7.21 6.32
N SER A 159 1.78 -8.13 7.14
CA SER A 159 2.08 -8.23 8.57
C SER A 159 3.02 -9.41 8.84
N ALA A 160 4.05 -9.20 9.65
CA ALA A 160 5.09 -10.18 9.93
C ALA A 160 4.56 -11.44 10.63
N HIS A 161 3.55 -11.32 11.52
CA HIS A 161 2.98 -12.48 12.23
C HIS A 161 2.33 -13.51 11.31
N LYS A 162 1.94 -13.13 10.08
CA LYS A 162 1.45 -14.07 9.05
C LYS A 162 2.57 -14.78 8.31
N LEU A 163 3.81 -14.26 8.43
CA LEU A 163 5.04 -14.80 7.84
C LEU A 163 5.98 -15.32 8.93
N TYR A 164 5.43 -16.01 9.95
CA TYR A 164 6.18 -16.60 11.07
C TYR A 164 7.03 -15.61 11.88
N GLY A 165 6.83 -14.31 11.68
CA GLY A 165 7.49 -13.24 12.42
C GLY A 165 6.71 -12.80 13.67
N PRO A 166 7.23 -11.81 14.41
CA PRO A 166 6.58 -11.32 15.62
C PRO A 166 5.29 -10.54 15.31
N SER A 167 4.36 -10.54 16.29
CA SER A 167 3.24 -9.60 16.31
C SER A 167 3.75 -8.17 16.56
N GLY A 168 2.99 -7.17 16.09
CA GLY A 168 3.37 -5.77 16.26
C GLY A 168 4.41 -5.27 15.24
N LEU A 169 4.63 -6.03 14.15
CA LEU A 169 5.46 -5.63 13.02
C LEU A 169 4.70 -5.80 11.71
N GLY A 170 4.70 -4.77 10.91
CA GLY A 170 4.21 -4.75 9.54
C GLY A 170 5.24 -4.14 8.60
N ILE A 171 5.11 -4.45 7.35
CA ILE A 171 5.94 -3.95 6.26
C ILE A 171 5.04 -3.21 5.27
N LEU A 172 5.46 -2.01 4.93
CA LEU A 172 4.93 -1.24 3.82
C LEU A 172 6.07 -1.01 2.82
N TYR A 173 5.89 -1.49 1.60
CA TYR A 173 6.65 -1.03 0.46
C TYR A 173 5.95 0.17 -0.16
N MET A 174 6.71 1.21 -0.47
CA MET A 174 6.23 2.43 -1.11
C MET A 174 7.21 2.86 -2.20
N LYS A 175 6.73 3.17 -3.41
CA LYS A 175 7.57 3.70 -4.49
C LYS A 175 8.17 5.06 -4.14
N ASP A 176 9.36 5.36 -4.65
CA ASP A 176 10.09 6.62 -4.43
C ASP A 176 9.22 7.85 -4.71
N LYS A 177 8.49 7.85 -5.83
CA LYS A 177 7.60 8.97 -6.20
C LYS A 177 6.56 9.34 -5.13
N TRP A 178 6.21 8.40 -4.25
CA TRP A 178 5.28 8.62 -3.14
C TRP A 178 6.02 9.02 -1.87
N ILE A 179 7.20 8.46 -1.62
CA ILE A 179 8.07 8.83 -0.49
C ILE A 179 8.43 10.33 -0.60
N ASP A 180 8.78 10.78 -1.79
CA ASP A 180 9.16 12.18 -2.04
C ASP A 180 7.97 13.15 -2.03
N ARG A 181 6.77 12.65 -2.28
CA ARG A 181 5.57 13.47 -2.43
C ARG A 181 4.77 13.62 -1.14
N LEU A 182 4.66 12.53 -0.36
CA LEU A 182 3.75 12.49 0.78
C LEU A 182 4.40 13.14 2.00
N SER A 183 3.64 13.98 2.70
CA SER A 183 4.06 14.52 3.98
C SER A 183 4.09 13.43 5.06
N PRO A 184 4.90 13.62 6.13
CA PRO A 184 4.99 12.64 7.21
C PRO A 184 3.63 12.27 7.80
N TYR A 185 3.43 10.97 8.01
CA TYR A 185 2.23 10.42 8.67
C TYR A 185 2.14 10.87 10.13
N GLN A 186 3.27 10.82 10.83
CA GLN A 186 3.40 11.24 12.23
C GLN A 186 4.60 12.18 12.36
N GLY A 187 4.41 13.29 13.08
CA GLY A 187 5.51 14.18 13.42
C GLY A 187 6.31 13.65 14.60
N GLY A 188 7.64 13.83 14.55
CA GLY A 188 8.53 13.42 15.64
C GLY A 188 9.98 13.75 15.37
N GLY A 189 10.88 13.30 16.22
CA GLY A 189 12.34 13.40 16.00
C GLY A 189 12.80 12.54 14.81
N SER A 190 14.09 12.59 14.51
CA SER A 190 14.80 11.84 13.47
C SER A 190 14.46 12.18 12.01
N MET A 191 13.34 12.83 11.74
CA MET A 191 12.88 13.25 10.42
C MET A 191 12.98 14.76 10.19
N ILE A 192 13.35 15.51 11.22
CA ILE A 192 13.38 16.98 11.19
C ILE A 192 14.70 17.45 10.61
N LYS A 193 14.61 18.32 9.59
CA LYS A 193 15.72 19.10 9.08
C LYS A 193 15.88 20.37 9.91
N GLU A 194 14.77 21.07 10.16
CA GLU A 194 14.74 22.31 10.89
C GLU A 194 13.40 22.46 11.59
N VAL A 195 13.39 22.91 12.85
CA VAL A 195 12.18 23.14 13.62
C VAL A 195 12.19 24.53 14.21
N GLU A 196 11.09 25.27 14.01
CA GLU A 196 10.75 26.52 14.63
C GLU A 196 9.45 26.36 15.43
N ILE A 197 9.08 27.35 16.23
CA ILE A 197 7.82 27.27 17.01
C ILE A 197 6.60 27.17 16.09
N GLU A 198 6.62 27.87 14.95
CA GLU A 198 5.48 27.96 14.04
C GLU A 198 5.50 26.96 12.89
N LYS A 199 6.67 26.39 12.55
CA LYS A 199 6.83 25.50 11.39
C LYS A 199 7.98 24.51 11.55
N SER A 200 7.92 23.43 10.80
CA SER A 200 9.00 22.46 10.69
C SER A 200 9.29 22.14 9.23
N SER A 201 10.55 21.87 8.91
CA SER A 201 10.94 21.25 7.63
C SER A 201 11.51 19.86 7.88
N TYR A 202 11.36 18.99 6.89
CA TYR A 202 11.69 17.58 7.02
C TYR A 202 12.87 17.22 6.14
N LEU A 203 13.58 16.15 6.52
CA LEU A 203 14.62 15.56 5.68
C LEU A 203 13.95 14.91 4.45
N GLU A 204 14.63 14.94 3.31
CA GLU A 204 14.17 14.24 2.11
C GLU A 204 14.18 12.71 2.32
N GLY A 205 13.13 12.02 1.86
CA GLY A 205 13.03 10.57 1.96
C GLY A 205 12.59 10.03 3.33
N TYR A 206 11.96 10.87 4.18
CA TYR A 206 11.44 10.47 5.49
C TYR A 206 9.94 10.73 5.61
#